data_da64728455075c77cac7b1ff9f37fd31
#
_entry.id   da64728455075c77cac7b1ff9f37fd31
#
_cell.length_a   1.000
_cell.length_b   1.000
_cell.length_c   1.000
_cell.angle_alpha   90.00
_cell.angle_beta   90.00
_cell.angle_gamma   90.00
#
_symmetry.space_group_name_H-M   'P 1'
#
loop_
_entity.id
_entity.type
_entity.pdbx_description
1 polymer ?
#
loop_
_entity_poly.entity_id
_entity_poly.type
_entity_poly.pdbx_seq_one_letter_code
_entity_poly.pdbx_strand_id
1 'polypeptide(L)'
;MFSFLKNLFSTNNNENSANENIKKTIDTESLEKEFIQLKKQLSTSNDNNIIEILNKLGEVCTNLNKIDDAISYYEQSLKKQPTLGKASTDLLKLYNIKRKEASLAKDDNLIQFYLEKIDNLMKLNKET
;
A
#
# COMPACT_ATOMS: atom_id res chain seq x y z
N MET A 1 -5.80 7.40 13.66
CA MET A 1 -4.72 6.54 13.18
C MET A 1 -3.79 7.23 12.25
N PHE A 2 -4.31 7.87 11.22
CA PHE A 2 -3.49 8.68 10.34
C PHE A 2 -2.81 9.84 11.09
N SER A 3 -3.46 10.37 12.12
CA SER A 3 -2.88 11.43 12.94
C SER A 3 -1.60 10.97 13.65
N PHE A 4 -1.52 9.69 14.01
CA PHE A 4 -0.31 9.14 14.62
C PHE A 4 0.87 9.19 13.64
N LEU A 5 0.65 8.77 12.40
CA LEU A 5 1.68 8.82 11.37
C LEU A 5 2.06 10.25 11.03
N LYS A 6 1.08 11.15 10.97
CA LYS A 6 1.35 12.56 10.74
C LYS A 6 2.20 13.15 11.85
N ASN A 7 1.93 12.79 13.10
CA ASN A 7 2.72 13.28 14.23
C ASN A 7 4.16 12.80 14.17
N LEU A 8 4.37 11.55 13.75
CA LEU A 8 5.72 11.04 13.56
C LEU A 8 6.48 11.84 12.51
N PHE A 9 5.84 12.14 11.41
CA PHE A 9 6.47 12.92 10.35
C PHE A 9 6.70 14.36 10.77
N SER A 10 5.76 14.96 11.48
CA SER A 10 5.88 16.36 11.90
C SER A 10 6.99 16.54 12.94
N THR A 11 7.26 15.54 13.79
CA THR A 11 8.36 15.65 14.74
C THR A 11 9.72 15.58 14.10
N ASN A 12 9.79 15.02 12.90
CA ASN A 12 11.05 14.88 12.20
C ASN A 12 11.36 16.02 11.23
N ASN A 13 10.44 16.96 11.05
CA ASN A 13 10.51 17.96 9.99
C ASN A 13 10.62 19.40 10.50
N ASN A 14 11.45 19.65 11.49
CA ASN A 14 11.44 20.93 12.16
C ASN A 14 12.00 22.09 11.34
N GLU A 15 13.00 21.85 10.50
CA GLU A 15 13.68 22.95 9.84
C GLU A 15 13.37 23.08 8.35
N ASN A 16 13.05 21.96 7.70
CA ASN A 16 12.80 21.93 6.26
C ASN A 16 11.33 21.71 5.93
N SER A 17 10.46 21.86 6.91
CA SER A 17 9.05 21.51 6.77
C SER A 17 8.35 22.24 5.63
N ALA A 18 8.67 23.53 5.42
CA ALA A 18 8.03 24.32 4.38
C ALA A 18 8.36 23.81 2.98
N ASN A 19 9.62 23.53 2.72
CA ASN A 19 10.06 23.02 1.43
C ASN A 19 9.56 21.61 1.19
N GLU A 20 9.59 20.77 2.22
CA GLU A 20 9.10 19.40 2.13
C GLU A 20 7.60 19.37 1.91
N ASN A 21 6.85 20.26 2.55
CA ASN A 21 5.40 20.33 2.37
C ASN A 21 5.02 20.74 0.95
N ILE A 22 5.73 21.70 0.38
CA ILE A 22 5.51 22.12 -1.00
C ILE A 22 5.81 20.97 -1.95
N LYS A 23 6.91 20.27 -1.74
CA LYS A 23 7.31 19.13 -2.56
C LYS A 23 6.29 18.00 -2.44
N LYS A 24 5.82 17.70 -1.24
CA LYS A 24 4.80 16.68 -1.00
C LYS A 24 3.50 17.03 -1.71
N THR A 25 3.10 18.30 -1.70
CA THR A 25 1.88 18.74 -2.36
C THR A 25 1.97 18.53 -3.87
N ILE A 26 3.10 18.88 -4.48
CA ILE A 26 3.33 18.67 -5.90
C ILE A 26 3.33 17.17 -6.22
N ASP A 27 4.01 16.37 -5.41
CA ASP A 27 4.07 14.93 -5.59
C ASP A 27 2.69 14.31 -5.44
N THR A 28 1.89 14.80 -4.50
CA THR A 28 0.53 14.30 -4.28
C THR A 28 -0.35 14.57 -5.50
N GLU A 29 -0.29 15.77 -6.06
CA GLU A 29 -1.04 16.08 -7.27
C GLU A 29 -0.65 15.16 -8.43
N SER A 30 0.64 14.97 -8.62
CA SER A 30 1.16 14.10 -9.66
C SER A 30 0.69 12.66 -9.45
N LEU A 31 0.73 12.18 -8.22
CA LEU A 31 0.30 10.83 -7.86
C LEU A 31 -1.20 10.65 -8.07
N GLU A 32 -2.00 11.67 -7.74
CA GLU A 32 -3.45 11.60 -7.97
C GLU A 32 -3.77 11.50 -9.47
N LYS A 33 -3.07 12.24 -10.30
CA LYS A 33 -3.23 12.16 -11.75
C LYS A 33 -2.82 10.78 -12.26
N GLU A 34 -1.71 10.26 -11.77
CA GLU A 34 -1.23 8.94 -12.14
C GLU A 34 -2.24 7.86 -11.72
N PHE A 35 -2.80 7.99 -10.52
CA PHE A 35 -3.82 7.07 -10.03
C PHE A 35 -5.03 7.02 -10.96
N ILE A 36 -5.54 8.18 -11.35
CA ILE A 36 -6.69 8.28 -12.26
C ILE A 36 -6.36 7.63 -13.60
N GLN A 37 -5.18 7.91 -14.14
CA GLN A 37 -4.76 7.36 -15.41
C GLN A 37 -4.59 5.84 -15.35
N LEU A 38 -4.00 5.34 -14.29
CA LEU A 38 -3.81 3.89 -14.11
C LEU A 38 -5.16 3.18 -13.98
N LYS A 39 -6.13 3.79 -13.30
CA LYS A 39 -7.47 3.21 -13.21
C LYS A 39 -8.12 3.10 -14.59
N LYS A 40 -7.93 4.10 -15.45
CA LYS A 40 -8.42 4.03 -16.82
C LYS A 40 -7.72 2.92 -17.60
N GLN A 41 -6.42 2.81 -17.45
CA GLN A 41 -5.64 1.74 -18.10
C GLN A 41 -6.11 0.37 -17.64
N LEU A 42 -6.41 0.23 -16.34
CA LEU A 42 -6.88 -1.04 -15.78
C LEU A 42 -8.18 -1.49 -16.47
N SER A 43 -9.09 -0.56 -16.69
CA SER A 43 -10.39 -0.87 -17.31
C SER A 43 -10.27 -1.32 -18.76
N THR A 44 -9.20 -0.93 -19.44
CA THR A 44 -8.97 -1.28 -20.85
C THR A 44 -7.82 -2.26 -21.05
N SER A 45 -7.19 -2.72 -19.99
CA SER A 45 -6.02 -3.61 -20.08
C SER A 45 -6.41 -5.03 -20.45
N ASN A 46 -5.48 -5.70 -21.10
CA ASN A 46 -5.58 -7.14 -21.33
C ASN A 46 -4.75 -7.88 -20.30
N ASP A 47 -4.77 -9.21 -20.34
CA ASP A 47 -4.12 -10.05 -19.36
C ASP A 47 -2.60 -9.85 -19.29
N ASN A 48 -1.99 -9.40 -20.39
CA ASN A 48 -0.53 -9.22 -20.42
C ASN A 48 -0.05 -8.04 -19.59
N ASN A 49 -0.88 -6.99 -19.45
CA ASN A 49 -0.48 -5.76 -18.77
C ASN A 49 -1.10 -5.60 -17.39
N ILE A 50 -2.09 -6.42 -17.07
CA ILE A 50 -2.91 -6.19 -15.87
C ILE A 50 -2.10 -6.25 -14.58
N ILE A 51 -1.17 -7.20 -14.48
CA ILE A 51 -0.37 -7.36 -13.26
C ILE A 51 0.53 -6.15 -13.03
N GLU A 52 1.15 -5.66 -14.09
CA GLU A 52 1.99 -4.46 -14.00
C GLU A 52 1.18 -3.25 -13.56
N ILE A 53 -0.02 -3.08 -14.13
CA ILE A 53 -0.90 -1.97 -13.78
C ILE A 53 -1.36 -2.08 -12.32
N LEU A 54 -1.75 -3.28 -11.89
CA LEU A 54 -2.16 -3.51 -10.50
C LEU A 54 -1.03 -3.19 -9.52
N ASN A 55 0.20 -3.59 -9.85
CA ASN A 55 1.35 -3.30 -8.99
C ASN A 55 1.64 -1.80 -8.93
N LYS A 56 1.51 -1.10 -10.04
CA LYS A 56 1.67 0.36 -10.06
C LYS A 56 0.58 1.06 -9.26
N LEU A 57 -0.66 0.57 -9.35
CA LEU A 57 -1.75 1.10 -8.55
C LEU A 57 -1.50 0.88 -7.07
N GLY A 58 -1.00 -0.30 -6.69
CA GLY A 58 -0.62 -0.56 -5.31
C GLY A 58 0.43 0.42 -4.81
N GLU A 59 1.45 0.67 -5.64
CA GLU A 59 2.53 1.59 -5.28
C GLU A 59 2.03 3.03 -5.14
N VAL A 60 1.25 3.50 -6.11
CA VAL A 60 0.70 4.86 -6.07
C VAL A 60 -0.22 5.04 -4.86
N CYS A 61 -1.08 4.07 -4.59
CA CYS A 61 -1.97 4.12 -3.44
C CYS A 61 -1.20 4.13 -2.13
N THR A 62 -0.11 3.36 -2.04
CA THR A 62 0.76 3.38 -0.85
C THR A 62 1.33 4.79 -0.65
N ASN A 63 1.82 5.39 -1.72
CA ASN A 63 2.41 6.73 -1.65
C ASN A 63 1.38 7.81 -1.36
N LEU A 64 0.13 7.59 -1.74
CA LEU A 64 -0.99 8.49 -1.42
C LEU A 64 -1.58 8.20 -0.03
N ASN A 65 -1.02 7.24 0.68
CA ASN A 65 -1.51 6.81 1.99
C ASN A 65 -2.93 6.21 1.93
N LYS A 66 -3.29 5.67 0.79
CA LYS A 66 -4.54 4.93 0.59
C LYS A 66 -4.25 3.44 0.84
N ILE A 67 -4.05 3.09 2.11
CA ILE A 67 -3.50 1.79 2.49
C ILE A 67 -4.44 0.64 2.10
N ASP A 68 -5.74 0.79 2.37
CA ASP A 68 -6.70 -0.28 2.05
C ASP A 68 -6.81 -0.51 0.55
N ASP A 69 -6.79 0.55 -0.25
CA ASP A 69 -6.78 0.42 -1.70
C ASP A 69 -5.51 -0.24 -2.20
N ALA A 70 -4.37 0.14 -1.64
CA ALA A 70 -3.09 -0.46 -2.00
C ALA A 70 -3.10 -1.97 -1.72
N ILE A 71 -3.61 -2.37 -0.57
CA ILE A 71 -3.74 -3.78 -0.22
C ILE A 71 -4.58 -4.51 -1.26
N SER A 72 -5.72 -3.93 -1.63
CA SER A 72 -6.62 -4.53 -2.61
C SER A 72 -5.92 -4.77 -3.96
N TYR A 73 -5.20 -3.77 -4.46
CA TYR A 73 -4.51 -3.89 -5.74
C TYR A 73 -3.40 -4.94 -5.71
N TYR A 74 -2.61 -4.97 -4.65
CA TYR A 74 -1.56 -5.98 -4.52
C TYR A 74 -2.15 -7.38 -4.34
N GLU A 75 -3.25 -7.51 -3.60
CA GLU A 75 -3.91 -8.81 -3.46
C GLU A 75 -4.42 -9.32 -4.80
N GLN A 76 -5.00 -8.43 -5.61
CA GLN A 76 -5.44 -8.79 -6.95
C GLN A 76 -4.27 -9.24 -7.83
N SER A 77 -3.15 -8.55 -7.73
CA SER A 77 -1.95 -8.88 -8.47
C SER A 77 -1.45 -10.28 -8.11
N LEU A 78 -1.33 -10.56 -6.81
CA LEU A 78 -0.85 -11.86 -6.34
C LEU A 78 -1.82 -12.99 -6.62
N LYS A 79 -3.12 -12.70 -6.67
CA LYS A 79 -4.11 -13.71 -7.04
C LYS A 79 -3.92 -14.15 -8.48
N LYS A 80 -3.53 -13.23 -9.35
CA LYS A 80 -3.28 -13.54 -10.76
C LYS A 80 -1.92 -14.18 -10.98
N GLN A 81 -0.93 -13.75 -10.23
CA GLN A 81 0.43 -14.28 -10.35
C GLN A 81 1.04 -14.40 -8.95
N PRO A 82 0.88 -15.57 -8.31
CA PRO A 82 1.37 -15.78 -6.93
C PRO A 82 2.86 -16.06 -6.91
N THR A 83 3.66 -15.00 -7.05
CA THR A 83 5.11 -15.08 -7.05
C THR A 83 5.71 -14.17 -6.01
N LEU A 84 6.91 -14.52 -5.55
CA LEU A 84 7.71 -13.63 -4.72
C LEU A 84 8.17 -12.44 -5.54
N GLY A 85 8.10 -11.26 -4.95
CA GLY A 85 8.56 -10.04 -5.60
C GLY A 85 8.09 -8.81 -4.89
N LYS A 86 8.03 -7.70 -5.64
CA LYS A 86 7.67 -6.42 -5.07
C LYS A 86 6.25 -6.43 -4.48
N ALA A 87 5.30 -7.05 -5.17
CA ALA A 87 3.92 -7.08 -4.70
C ALA A 87 3.79 -7.78 -3.34
N SER A 88 4.42 -8.94 -3.19
CA SER A 88 4.36 -9.67 -1.92
C SER A 88 5.11 -8.94 -0.81
N THR A 89 6.25 -8.34 -1.12
CA THR A 89 7.04 -7.59 -0.15
C THR A 89 6.28 -6.36 0.34
N ASP A 90 5.73 -5.60 -0.60
CA ASP A 90 4.98 -4.39 -0.26
C ASP A 90 3.70 -4.73 0.49
N LEU A 91 3.02 -5.79 0.08
CA LEU A 91 1.80 -6.24 0.76
C LEU A 91 2.07 -6.64 2.21
N LEU A 92 3.20 -7.32 2.45
CA LEU A 92 3.59 -7.66 3.81
C LEU A 92 3.75 -6.42 4.69
N LYS A 93 4.39 -5.38 4.15
CA LYS A 93 4.54 -4.12 4.88
C LYS A 93 3.19 -3.50 5.19
N LEU A 94 2.27 -3.52 4.24
CA LEU A 94 0.94 -2.94 4.41
C LEU A 94 0.11 -3.72 5.45
N TYR A 95 0.17 -5.04 5.42
CA TYR A 95 -0.49 -5.86 6.44
C TYR A 95 0.05 -5.55 7.83
N ASN A 96 1.36 -5.35 7.95
CA ASN A 96 1.96 -4.99 9.24
C ASN A 96 1.51 -3.62 9.73
N ILE A 97 1.34 -2.67 8.83
CA ILE A 97 0.78 -1.35 9.17
C ILE A 97 -0.63 -1.53 9.74
N LYS A 98 -1.47 -2.30 9.06
CA LYS A 98 -2.85 -2.53 9.51
C LYS A 98 -2.91 -3.30 10.83
N ARG A 99 -2.01 -4.26 11.01
CA ARG A 99 -1.91 -5.01 12.26
C ARG A 99 -1.54 -4.08 13.42
N LYS A 100 -0.59 -3.18 13.20
CA LYS A 100 -0.20 -2.19 14.22
C LYS A 100 -1.35 -1.25 14.55
N GLU A 101 -2.08 -0.79 13.54
CA GLU A 101 -3.26 0.04 13.76
C GLU A 101 -4.30 -0.69 14.62
N ALA A 102 -4.54 -1.95 14.29
CA ALA A 102 -5.49 -2.78 15.04
C ALA A 102 -5.03 -2.95 16.50
N SER A 103 -3.73 -3.13 16.71
CA SER A 103 -3.15 -3.26 18.04
C SER A 103 -3.35 -1.98 18.86
N LEU A 104 -3.10 -0.83 18.24
CA LEU A 104 -3.31 0.46 18.90
C LEU A 104 -4.78 0.69 19.25
N ALA A 105 -5.68 0.18 18.42
CA ALA A 105 -7.13 0.26 18.65
C ALA A 105 -7.63 -0.81 19.59
N LYS A 106 -6.76 -1.75 20.01
CA LYS A 106 -7.13 -2.89 20.86
C LYS A 106 -8.24 -3.74 20.26
N ASP A 107 -8.20 -3.91 18.94
CA ASP A 107 -9.16 -4.71 18.19
C ASP A 107 -8.58 -6.09 17.95
N ASP A 108 -8.84 -7.02 18.87
CA ASP A 108 -8.26 -8.35 18.83
C ASP A 108 -8.66 -9.13 17.58
N ASN A 109 -9.89 -8.98 17.15
CA ASN A 109 -10.38 -9.67 15.94
C ASN A 109 -9.64 -9.20 14.71
N LEU A 110 -9.40 -7.91 14.60
CA LEU A 110 -8.70 -7.34 13.47
C LEU A 110 -7.22 -7.68 13.50
N ILE A 111 -6.62 -7.72 14.69
CA ILE A 111 -5.23 -8.19 14.84
C ILE A 111 -5.11 -9.61 14.29
N GLN A 112 -6.02 -10.49 14.71
CA GLN A 112 -6.00 -11.88 14.27
C GLN A 112 -6.20 -12.00 12.77
N PHE A 113 -7.10 -11.19 12.21
CA PHE A 113 -7.34 -11.16 10.77
C PHE A 113 -6.04 -10.87 10.00
N TYR A 114 -5.30 -9.84 10.41
CA TYR A 114 -4.07 -9.47 9.70
C TYR A 114 -2.94 -10.43 9.97
N LEU A 115 -2.87 -11.04 11.16
CA LEU A 115 -1.90 -12.10 11.41
C LEU A 115 -2.11 -13.29 10.49
N GLU A 116 -3.36 -13.65 10.21
CA GLU A 116 -3.67 -14.72 9.27
C GLU A 116 -3.27 -14.33 7.84
N LYS A 117 -3.52 -13.08 7.46
CA LYS A 117 -3.10 -12.58 6.15
C LYS A 117 -1.59 -12.65 5.98
N ILE A 118 -0.86 -12.25 7.02
CA ILE A 118 0.61 -12.31 7.01
C ILE A 118 1.08 -13.76 6.89
N ASP A 119 0.49 -14.65 7.67
CA ASP A 119 0.86 -16.07 7.65
C ASP A 119 0.63 -16.69 6.28
N ASN A 120 -0.50 -16.40 5.66
CA ASN A 120 -0.81 -16.91 4.33
C ASN A 120 0.18 -16.38 3.29
N LEU A 121 0.57 -15.13 3.41
CA LEU A 121 1.55 -14.53 2.50
C LEU A 121 2.92 -15.18 2.68
N MET A 122 3.30 -15.48 3.91
CA MET A 122 4.57 -16.14 4.19
C MET A 122 4.59 -17.59 3.70
N LYS A 123 3.44 -18.25 3.71
CA LYS A 123 3.33 -19.60 3.14
C LYS A 123 3.55 -19.59 1.63
N LEU A 124 3.09 -18.55 0.96
CA LEU A 124 3.37 -18.37 -0.46
C LEU A 124 4.87 -18.34 -0.72
N ASN A 125 5.61 -17.64 0.16
CA ASN A 125 7.07 -17.57 0.06
C ASN A 125 7.72 -18.94 0.15
N LYS A 126 7.17 -19.84 0.97
CA LYS A 126 7.73 -21.18 1.16
C LYS A 126 7.42 -22.10 -0.03
N GLU A 127 6.32 -21.87 -0.71
CA GLU A 127 5.90 -22.71 -1.83
C GLU A 127 6.61 -22.35 -3.13
N THR A 128 7.18 -21.15 -3.20
CA THR A 128 7.93 -20.72 -4.38
C THR A 128 9.43 -20.84 -4.17
#